data_764b7bee71c972ac8d2b76a853b7cd12
#
_entry.id   764b7bee71c972ac8d2b76a853b7cd12
#
_cell.length_a   1.000
_cell.length_b   1.000
_cell.length_c   1.000
_cell.angle_alpha   90.00
_cell.angle_beta   90.00
_cell.angle_gamma   90.00
#
_symmetry.space_group_name_H-M   'P 1'
#
loop_
_entity.id
_entity.type
_entity.pdbx_description
1 polymer ?
#
loop_
_entity_poly.entity_id
_entity_poly.type
_entity_poly.pdbx_seq_one_letter_code
_entity_poly.pdbx_strand_id
1 'polypeptide(L)'
;MRQIAVFVFSCLICAAASLHAQVAPSAYRGQLSLTAGGIGSVFQPDYAGGGFPETSPQRLFGAGVYFDLKMTRWIQIEGEARWLRQNSYLEITEDNYLIGPRVPIHEFKRQGLTPYGKALFGLGRMNFEFNDAYGRFADIALGGGVDWKVGKRFVVRPFDFEYQLWPNWINGTLKPYGASVGIAYKIF
;
A
#
# COMPACT_ATOMS: atom_id res chain seq x y z
N MET A 1 -4.81 22.31 17.12
CA MET A 1 -4.67 21.05 16.38
C MET A 1 -3.25 20.80 15.84
N ARG A 2 -2.50 21.80 15.31
CA ARG A 2 -1.10 21.61 14.85
C ARG A 2 -0.13 21.15 15.94
N GLN A 3 -0.27 21.62 17.18
CA GLN A 3 0.64 21.24 18.27
C GLN A 3 0.43 19.80 18.77
N ILE A 4 -0.80 19.28 18.71
CA ILE A 4 -1.10 17.89 19.07
C ILE A 4 -0.50 16.91 18.05
N ALA A 5 -0.54 17.26 16.77
CA ALA A 5 0.06 16.43 15.71
C ALA A 5 1.59 16.31 15.85
N VAL A 6 2.27 17.40 16.22
CA VAL A 6 3.72 17.41 16.47
C VAL A 6 4.08 16.56 17.70
N PHE A 7 3.24 16.62 18.74
CA PHE A 7 3.47 15.84 19.96
C PHE A 7 3.30 14.33 19.72
N VAL A 8 2.26 13.95 18.98
CA VAL A 8 2.01 12.54 18.60
C VAL A 8 3.12 12.02 17.70
N PHE A 9 3.60 12.81 16.74
CA PHE A 9 4.70 12.43 15.87
C PHE A 9 6.04 12.28 16.63
N SER A 10 6.31 13.16 17.59
CA SER A 10 7.47 13.09 18.45
C SER A 10 7.44 11.87 19.39
N CYS A 11 6.27 11.52 19.95
CA CYS A 11 6.09 10.31 20.74
C CYS A 11 6.28 9.02 19.94
N LEU A 12 5.83 8.99 18.68
CA LEU A 12 6.03 7.86 17.77
C LEU A 12 7.52 7.65 17.44
N ILE A 13 8.28 8.71 17.26
CA ILE A 13 9.74 8.62 17.02
C ILE A 13 10.46 8.13 18.28
N CYS A 14 10.08 8.59 19.46
CA CYS A 14 10.66 8.11 20.73
C CYS A 14 10.29 6.65 21.02
N ALA A 15 9.08 6.19 20.68
CA ALA A 15 8.69 4.79 20.81
C ALA A 15 9.49 3.87 19.88
N ALA A 16 9.81 4.33 18.66
CA ALA A 16 10.63 3.58 17.71
C ALA A 16 12.09 3.42 18.19
N ALA A 17 12.64 4.40 18.92
CA ALA A 17 13.99 4.33 19.50
C ALA A 17 14.07 3.33 20.66
N SER A 18 12.99 3.11 21.39
CA SER A 18 12.95 2.18 22.53
C SER A 18 12.89 0.69 22.13
N LEU A 19 12.54 0.39 20.88
CA LEU A 19 12.48 -0.99 20.37
C LEU A 19 13.84 -1.67 20.20
N HIS A 20 14.93 -0.95 20.33
CA HIS A 20 16.30 -1.52 20.27
C HIS A 20 16.76 -2.17 21.59
N ALA A 21 16.01 -1.99 22.67
CA ALA A 21 16.41 -2.47 24.02
C ALA A 21 15.83 -3.85 24.39
N GLN A 22 14.94 -4.43 23.60
CA GLN A 22 14.44 -5.77 23.88
C GLN A 22 15.30 -6.81 23.18
N VAL A 23 16.06 -7.57 23.97
CA VAL A 23 16.81 -8.74 23.50
C VAL A 23 15.80 -9.80 23.08
N ALA A 24 15.48 -9.84 21.79
CA ALA A 24 14.70 -10.94 21.23
C ALA A 24 15.49 -12.25 21.37
N PRO A 25 14.84 -13.37 21.72
CA PRO A 25 15.50 -14.68 21.80
C PRO A 25 16.27 -14.97 20.50
N SER A 26 17.49 -15.43 20.61
CA SER A 26 18.42 -15.62 19.49
C SER A 26 17.90 -16.55 18.38
N ALA A 27 16.92 -17.41 18.68
CA ALA A 27 16.26 -18.28 17.73
C ALA A 27 15.43 -17.56 16.66
N TYR A 28 14.99 -16.32 16.90
CA TYR A 28 14.14 -15.54 15.98
C TYR A 28 14.90 -14.50 15.16
N ARG A 29 16.15 -14.19 15.48
CA ARG A 29 16.94 -13.13 14.83
C ARG A 29 17.17 -13.34 13.31
N GLY A 30 17.06 -14.54 12.80
CA GLY A 30 17.30 -14.84 11.39
C GLY A 30 16.05 -14.75 10.50
N GLN A 31 14.85 -14.62 11.07
CA GLN A 31 13.60 -14.68 10.31
C GLN A 31 12.88 -13.34 10.19
N LEU A 32 12.98 -12.48 11.20
CA LEU A 32 12.33 -11.18 11.20
C LEU A 32 13.10 -10.18 10.34
N SER A 33 12.38 -9.53 9.42
CA SER A 33 12.97 -8.51 8.54
C SER A 33 11.92 -7.47 8.21
N LEU A 34 12.27 -6.20 8.36
CA LEU A 34 11.43 -5.07 7.99
C LEU A 34 12.02 -4.36 6.79
N THR A 35 11.19 -4.15 5.80
CA THR A 35 11.50 -3.37 4.61
C THR A 35 10.49 -2.22 4.52
N ALA A 36 10.92 -1.01 4.22
CA ALA A 36 10.04 0.14 4.01
C ALA A 36 10.45 0.91 2.77
N GLY A 37 9.48 1.44 2.04
CA GLY A 37 9.74 2.09 0.77
C GLY A 37 8.62 2.99 0.28
N GLY A 38 8.88 3.59 -0.89
CA GLY A 38 7.93 4.40 -1.62
C GLY A 38 7.48 3.72 -2.91
N ILE A 39 6.26 4.03 -3.32
CA ILE A 39 5.64 3.58 -4.57
C ILE A 39 5.10 4.75 -5.36
N GLY A 40 5.16 4.62 -6.70
CA GLY A 40 4.39 5.42 -7.64
C GLY A 40 3.32 4.53 -8.26
N SER A 41 2.10 5.04 -8.38
CA SER A 41 0.93 4.25 -8.73
C SER A 41 0.07 4.91 -9.80
N VAL A 42 -0.56 4.08 -10.62
CA VAL A 42 -1.63 4.47 -11.55
C VAL A 42 -2.82 3.54 -11.37
N PHE A 43 -3.99 4.13 -11.15
CA PHE A 43 -5.23 3.40 -10.89
C PHE A 43 -6.35 3.86 -11.81
N GLN A 44 -7.22 2.91 -12.14
CA GLN A 44 -8.51 3.11 -12.81
C GLN A 44 -9.61 2.87 -11.79
N PRO A 45 -10.42 3.88 -11.43
CA PRO A 45 -11.40 3.75 -10.35
C PRO A 45 -12.68 2.97 -10.73
N ASP A 46 -12.91 2.63 -12.00
CA ASP A 46 -14.07 1.87 -12.50
C ASP A 46 -15.42 2.46 -12.04
N TYR A 47 -15.64 3.74 -12.31
CA TYR A 47 -16.88 4.43 -11.91
C TYR A 47 -18.14 3.85 -12.56
N ALA A 48 -18.04 3.22 -13.73
CA ALA A 48 -19.17 2.55 -14.37
C ALA A 48 -19.69 1.38 -13.55
N GLY A 49 -18.77 0.59 -12.95
CA GLY A 49 -19.12 -0.46 -11.99
C GLY A 49 -19.77 0.09 -10.72
N GLY A 50 -19.49 1.34 -10.37
CA GLY A 50 -20.09 2.08 -9.26
C GLY A 50 -21.41 2.79 -9.59
N GLY A 51 -21.96 2.63 -10.81
CA GLY A 51 -23.24 3.21 -11.21
C GLY A 51 -23.16 4.66 -11.75
N PHE A 52 -21.98 5.14 -12.08
CA PHE A 52 -21.80 6.42 -12.76
C PHE A 52 -21.55 6.22 -14.27
N PRO A 53 -22.08 7.07 -15.14
CA PRO A 53 -21.80 6.96 -16.56
C PRO A 53 -20.31 7.21 -16.84
N GLU A 54 -19.67 6.28 -17.52
CA GLU A 54 -18.32 6.49 -18.03
C GLU A 54 -18.34 7.51 -19.16
N THR A 55 -17.86 8.71 -18.88
CA THR A 55 -17.65 9.73 -19.91
C THR A 55 -16.23 9.71 -20.47
N SER A 56 -15.28 9.13 -19.77
CA SER A 56 -13.88 8.92 -20.21
C SER A 56 -13.13 8.02 -19.20
N PRO A 57 -12.13 7.22 -19.61
CA PRO A 57 -11.27 6.50 -18.71
C PRO A 57 -10.46 7.49 -17.87
N GLN A 58 -10.84 7.68 -16.62
CA GLN A 58 -10.22 8.62 -15.70
C GLN A 58 -9.19 7.88 -14.88
N ARG A 59 -7.90 8.10 -15.16
CA ARG A 59 -6.82 7.50 -14.41
C ARG A 59 -6.38 8.43 -13.28
N LEU A 60 -6.21 7.84 -12.12
CA LEU A 60 -5.62 8.48 -10.96
C LEU A 60 -4.13 8.15 -10.90
N PHE A 61 -3.31 9.15 -10.66
CA PHE A 61 -1.87 9.01 -10.50
C PHE A 61 -1.48 9.44 -9.09
N GLY A 62 -0.51 8.80 -8.52
CA GLY A 62 -0.05 9.22 -7.21
C GLY A 62 1.15 8.47 -6.69
N ALA A 63 1.44 8.77 -5.44
CA ALA A 63 2.53 8.17 -4.70
C ALA A 63 2.01 7.56 -3.40
N GLY A 64 2.80 6.68 -2.83
CA GLY A 64 2.51 6.06 -1.55
C GLY A 64 3.76 5.60 -0.84
N VAL A 65 3.54 5.04 0.32
CA VAL A 65 4.56 4.36 1.11
C VAL A 65 4.08 2.98 1.48
N TYR A 66 4.99 2.04 1.62
CA TYR A 66 4.66 0.69 2.07
C TYR A 66 5.73 0.17 3.03
N PHE A 67 5.34 -0.80 3.82
CA PHE A 67 6.27 -1.59 4.62
C PHE A 67 5.91 -3.07 4.53
N ASP A 68 6.95 -3.91 4.51
CA ASP A 68 6.84 -5.35 4.53
C ASP A 68 7.53 -5.88 5.78
N LEU A 69 6.76 -6.48 6.68
CA LEU A 69 7.26 -7.19 7.84
C LEU A 69 7.29 -8.69 7.55
N LYS A 70 8.46 -9.24 7.31
CA LYS A 70 8.67 -10.66 7.15
C LYS A 70 8.68 -11.32 8.53
N MET A 71 7.68 -12.14 8.83
CA MET A 71 7.57 -12.89 10.09
C MET A 71 8.15 -14.30 9.95
N THR A 72 7.85 -14.96 8.84
CA THR A 72 8.35 -16.28 8.50
C THR A 72 8.81 -16.32 7.05
N ARG A 73 9.36 -17.45 6.60
CA ARG A 73 9.71 -17.58 5.18
C ARG A 73 8.48 -17.63 4.23
N TRP A 74 7.29 -17.91 4.78
CA TRP A 74 6.06 -18.10 4.02
C TRP A 74 5.07 -16.96 4.16
N ILE A 75 5.12 -16.21 5.26
CA ILE A 75 4.14 -15.19 5.60
C ILE A 75 4.85 -13.89 5.93
N GLN A 76 4.38 -12.84 5.28
CA GLN A 76 4.75 -11.45 5.52
C GLN A 76 3.47 -10.66 5.81
N ILE A 77 3.60 -9.52 6.47
CA ILE A 77 2.55 -8.53 6.60
C ILE A 77 2.98 -7.31 5.81
N GLU A 78 2.15 -6.91 4.85
CA GLU A 78 2.32 -5.65 4.12
C GLU A 78 1.37 -4.61 4.68
N GLY A 79 1.85 -3.39 4.86
CA GLY A 79 1.01 -2.21 5.12
C GLY A 79 1.32 -1.18 4.06
N GLU A 80 0.29 -0.51 3.55
CA GLU A 80 0.40 0.45 2.46
C GLU A 80 -0.47 1.67 2.72
N ALA A 81 0.07 2.85 2.41
CA ALA A 81 -0.68 4.10 2.34
C ALA A 81 -0.43 4.75 0.98
N ARG A 82 -1.48 5.09 0.27
CA ARG A 82 -1.42 5.61 -1.09
C ARG A 82 -2.28 6.86 -1.22
N TRP A 83 -1.78 7.85 -1.94
CA TRP A 83 -2.45 9.11 -2.23
C TRP A 83 -2.50 9.32 -3.72
N LEU A 84 -3.69 9.13 -4.30
CA LEU A 84 -3.94 9.23 -5.73
C LEU A 84 -4.70 10.50 -6.03
N ARG A 85 -4.37 11.14 -7.13
CA ARG A 85 -4.97 12.38 -7.59
C ARG A 85 -5.26 12.30 -9.08
N GLN A 86 -6.37 12.87 -9.47
CA GLN A 86 -6.65 13.12 -10.86
C GLN A 86 -6.39 14.58 -11.16
N ASN A 87 -5.48 14.83 -12.10
CA ASN A 87 -5.11 16.19 -12.52
C ASN A 87 -6.05 16.67 -13.64
N SER A 88 -7.36 16.54 -13.44
CA SER A 88 -8.42 16.95 -14.38
C SER A 88 -9.34 17.96 -13.71
N TYR A 89 -10.21 18.58 -14.49
CA TYR A 89 -11.19 19.57 -14.07
C TYR A 89 -12.08 19.15 -12.86
N LEU A 90 -12.12 17.87 -12.55
CA LEU A 90 -12.94 17.31 -11.47
C LEU A 90 -12.21 17.16 -10.13
N GLU A 91 -10.90 17.36 -10.08
CA GLU A 91 -10.06 17.30 -8.86
C GLU A 91 -10.42 16.14 -7.90
N ILE A 92 -10.47 14.93 -8.45
CA ILE A 92 -10.80 13.74 -7.66
C ILE A 92 -9.56 13.28 -6.90
N THR A 93 -9.74 13.05 -5.60
CA THR A 93 -8.68 12.52 -4.75
C THR A 93 -9.11 11.19 -4.15
N GLU A 94 -8.21 10.21 -4.18
CA GLU A 94 -8.38 8.89 -3.58
C GLU A 94 -7.20 8.57 -2.67
N ASP A 95 -7.49 8.26 -1.41
CA ASP A 95 -6.50 7.86 -0.42
C ASP A 95 -6.83 6.45 0.07
N ASN A 96 -5.84 5.54 0.03
CA ASN A 96 -5.97 4.17 0.51
C ASN A 96 -5.03 3.93 1.69
N TYR A 97 -5.52 3.22 2.70
CA TYR A 97 -4.77 2.78 3.88
C TYR A 97 -5.07 1.31 4.12
N LEU A 98 -4.14 0.46 3.77
CA LEU A 98 -4.34 -0.98 3.68
C LEU A 98 -3.30 -1.73 4.51
N ILE A 99 -3.70 -2.87 5.08
CA ILE A 99 -2.80 -3.79 5.76
C ILE A 99 -3.30 -5.23 5.56
N GLY A 100 -2.38 -6.18 5.44
CA GLY A 100 -2.79 -7.58 5.33
C GLY A 100 -1.65 -8.54 5.02
N PRO A 101 -1.98 -9.81 4.85
CA PRO A 101 -1.01 -10.84 4.53
C PRO A 101 -0.47 -10.71 3.11
N ARG A 102 0.80 -11.01 3.01
CA ARG A 102 1.55 -11.14 1.77
C ARG A 102 2.31 -12.46 1.79
N VAL A 103 2.24 -13.20 0.70
CA VAL A 103 2.84 -14.52 0.57
C VAL A 103 3.85 -14.51 -0.58
N PRO A 104 5.15 -14.67 -0.32
CA PRO A 104 6.13 -14.91 -1.36
C PRO A 104 5.89 -16.29 -1.97
N ILE A 105 5.75 -16.39 -3.29
CA ILE A 105 5.44 -17.63 -3.99
C ILE A 105 6.72 -18.45 -4.19
N HIS A 106 7.77 -17.81 -4.72
CA HIS A 106 9.05 -18.44 -4.97
C HIS A 106 10.18 -17.43 -4.97
N GLU A 107 11.32 -17.78 -4.37
CA GLU A 107 12.51 -16.92 -4.39
C GLU A 107 13.51 -17.46 -5.42
N PHE A 108 13.68 -16.74 -6.53
CA PHE A 108 14.70 -17.04 -7.54
C PHE A 108 16.06 -16.48 -7.08
N LYS A 109 16.76 -17.20 -6.21
CA LYS A 109 17.98 -16.74 -5.53
C LYS A 109 19.05 -16.22 -6.47
N ARG A 110 19.21 -16.82 -7.67
CA ARG A 110 20.23 -16.43 -8.65
C ARG A 110 19.93 -15.06 -9.27
N GLN A 111 18.68 -14.70 -9.41
CA GLN A 111 18.22 -13.44 -10.03
C GLN A 111 17.80 -12.40 -9.00
N GLY A 112 17.64 -12.79 -7.75
CA GLY A 112 17.14 -11.93 -6.68
C GLY A 112 15.66 -11.57 -6.80
N LEU A 113 14.90 -12.28 -7.66
CA LEU A 113 13.49 -12.03 -7.92
C LEU A 113 12.62 -12.84 -6.97
N THR A 114 11.56 -12.23 -6.44
CA THR A 114 10.59 -12.86 -5.54
C THR A 114 9.18 -12.45 -5.94
N PRO A 115 8.48 -13.26 -6.76
CA PRO A 115 7.05 -13.09 -6.99
C PRO A 115 6.26 -13.29 -5.70
N TYR A 116 5.18 -12.54 -5.54
CA TYR A 116 4.30 -12.63 -4.38
C TYR A 116 2.83 -12.39 -4.74
N GLY A 117 1.95 -12.91 -3.89
CA GLY A 117 0.55 -12.54 -3.84
C GLY A 117 0.23 -11.81 -2.53
N LYS A 118 -0.76 -10.92 -2.54
CA LYS A 118 -1.19 -10.17 -1.36
C LYS A 118 -2.71 -10.06 -1.28
N ALA A 119 -3.21 -9.97 -0.06
CA ALA A 119 -4.59 -9.64 0.24
C ALA A 119 -4.59 -8.61 1.38
N LEU A 120 -4.97 -7.38 1.08
CA LEU A 120 -4.93 -6.28 2.02
C LEU A 120 -6.36 -5.82 2.33
N PHE A 121 -6.55 -5.28 3.52
CA PHE A 121 -7.83 -4.78 4.02
C PHE A 121 -7.61 -3.44 4.68
N GLY A 122 -8.57 -2.54 4.52
CA GLY A 122 -8.46 -1.24 5.15
C GLY A 122 -9.54 -0.26 4.75
N LEU A 123 -9.13 0.98 4.56
CA LEU A 123 -10.01 2.09 4.29
C LEU A 123 -9.59 2.79 3.00
N GLY A 124 -10.55 2.93 2.10
CA GLY A 124 -10.50 3.84 0.97
C GLY A 124 -11.25 5.13 1.30
N ARG A 125 -10.69 6.22 0.89
CA ARG A 125 -11.25 7.56 1.08
C ARG A 125 -11.28 8.25 -0.27
N MET A 126 -12.45 8.76 -0.65
CA MET A 126 -12.60 9.50 -1.88
C MET A 126 -13.20 10.88 -1.61
N ASN A 127 -12.68 11.89 -2.26
CA ASN A 127 -13.16 13.25 -2.21
C ASN A 127 -13.35 13.78 -3.64
N PHE A 128 -14.53 14.32 -3.90
CA PHE A 128 -14.90 15.02 -5.13
C PHE A 128 -15.04 16.49 -4.80
N GLU A 129 -13.98 17.28 -4.97
CA GLU A 129 -13.95 18.68 -4.58
C GLU A 129 -15.01 19.52 -5.29
N PHE A 130 -15.34 19.16 -6.53
CA PHE A 130 -16.35 19.86 -7.33
C PHE A 130 -17.78 19.75 -6.75
N ASN A 131 -18.10 18.72 -5.98
CA ASN A 131 -19.44 18.47 -5.43
C ASN A 131 -19.50 18.50 -3.91
N ASP A 132 -18.43 18.91 -3.21
CA ASP A 132 -18.29 18.80 -1.75
C ASP A 132 -18.65 17.40 -1.22
N ALA A 133 -18.49 16.37 -2.07
CA ALA A 133 -18.83 14.99 -1.76
C ALA A 133 -17.61 14.26 -1.20
N TYR A 134 -17.75 13.75 0.00
CA TYR A 134 -16.71 13.03 0.72
C TYR A 134 -17.23 11.68 1.23
N GLY A 135 -16.47 10.60 0.99
CA GLY A 135 -16.81 9.27 1.46
C GLY A 135 -15.62 8.50 2.03
N ARG A 136 -15.92 7.63 3.00
CA ARG A 136 -14.99 6.60 3.52
C ARG A 136 -15.63 5.23 3.33
N PHE A 137 -14.89 4.32 2.77
CA PHE A 137 -15.37 2.99 2.41
C PHE A 137 -14.40 1.93 2.92
N ALA A 138 -14.92 0.77 3.23
CA ALA A 138 -14.06 -0.39 3.42
C ALA A 138 -13.39 -0.72 2.07
N ASP A 139 -12.11 -1.04 2.11
CA ASP A 139 -11.32 -1.38 0.93
C ASP A 139 -10.71 -2.78 1.14
N ILE A 140 -10.94 -3.65 0.18
CA ILE A 140 -10.38 -4.99 0.11
C ILE A 140 -9.55 -5.06 -1.17
N ALA A 141 -8.24 -5.20 -1.06
CA ALA A 141 -7.34 -5.25 -2.19
C ALA A 141 -6.75 -6.66 -2.34
N LEU A 142 -6.89 -7.22 -3.53
CA LEU A 142 -6.26 -8.47 -3.93
C LEU A 142 -5.25 -8.16 -5.03
N GLY A 143 -4.04 -8.67 -4.88
CA GLY A 143 -2.99 -8.32 -5.83
C GLY A 143 -1.76 -9.20 -5.75
N GLY A 144 -0.74 -8.73 -6.44
CA GLY A 144 0.55 -9.38 -6.44
C GLY A 144 1.53 -8.69 -7.37
N GLY A 145 2.78 -9.04 -7.21
CA GLY A 145 3.85 -8.41 -7.94
C GLY A 145 5.14 -9.18 -7.86
N VAL A 146 6.21 -8.47 -8.13
CA VAL A 146 7.57 -9.01 -8.08
C VAL A 146 8.47 -8.04 -7.32
N ASP A 147 9.18 -8.53 -6.34
CA ASP A 147 10.29 -7.82 -5.72
C ASP A 147 11.61 -8.28 -6.33
N TRP A 148 12.47 -7.35 -6.60
CA TRP A 148 13.84 -7.56 -7.06
C TRP A 148 14.84 -7.03 -6.02
N LYS A 149 15.60 -7.93 -5.42
CA LYS A 149 16.66 -7.58 -4.47
C LYS A 149 17.87 -7.02 -5.22
N VAL A 150 18.13 -5.73 -5.04
CA VAL A 150 19.28 -5.03 -5.62
C VAL A 150 20.33 -4.81 -4.53
N GLY A 151 21.30 -5.70 -4.47
CA GLY A 151 22.31 -5.68 -3.41
C GLY A 151 21.81 -6.19 -2.06
N LYS A 152 22.40 -5.68 -0.97
CA LYS A 152 22.15 -6.20 0.40
C LYS A 152 20.95 -5.56 1.09
N ARG A 153 20.60 -4.34 0.73
CA ARG A 153 19.62 -3.52 1.47
C ARG A 153 18.51 -2.93 0.62
N PHE A 154 18.66 -2.88 -0.70
CA PHE A 154 17.64 -2.29 -1.57
C PHE A 154 16.77 -3.38 -2.22
N VAL A 155 15.50 -3.09 -2.31
CA VAL A 155 14.50 -3.89 -3.01
C VAL A 155 13.79 -2.97 -3.98
N VAL A 156 13.77 -3.32 -5.25
CA VAL A 156 12.99 -2.65 -6.29
C VAL A 156 11.72 -3.47 -6.52
N ARG A 157 10.59 -2.83 -6.59
CA ARG A 157 9.30 -3.43 -6.98
C ARG A 157 8.98 -2.95 -8.39
N PRO A 158 9.44 -3.67 -9.44
CA PRO A 158 9.25 -3.23 -10.81
C PRO A 158 7.80 -3.30 -11.27
N PHE A 159 7.00 -4.13 -10.59
CA PHE A 159 5.60 -4.32 -10.90
C PHE A 159 4.84 -4.82 -9.68
N ASP A 160 3.72 -4.19 -9.38
CA ASP A 160 2.72 -4.59 -8.41
C ASP A 160 1.34 -4.26 -8.98
N PHE A 161 0.47 -5.23 -9.08
CA PHE A 161 -0.90 -5.08 -9.55
C PHE A 161 -1.87 -5.29 -8.40
N GLU A 162 -2.89 -4.45 -8.33
CA GLU A 162 -3.99 -4.57 -7.38
C GLU A 162 -5.34 -4.44 -8.06
N TYR A 163 -6.27 -5.25 -7.59
CA TYR A 163 -7.69 -5.15 -7.83
C TYR A 163 -8.38 -4.93 -6.49
N GLN A 164 -9.10 -3.84 -6.36
CA GLN A 164 -9.76 -3.44 -5.13
C GLN A 164 -11.26 -3.66 -5.21
N LEU A 165 -11.87 -3.88 -4.07
CA LEU A 165 -13.32 -3.98 -3.89
C LEU A 165 -13.72 -3.03 -2.76
N TRP A 166 -14.55 -2.04 -3.09
CA TRP A 166 -15.11 -1.11 -2.12
C TRP A 166 -16.59 -1.42 -1.94
N PRO A 167 -16.95 -2.36 -1.04
CA PRO A 167 -18.33 -2.64 -0.72
C PRO A 167 -18.99 -1.40 -0.09
N ASN A 168 -20.29 -1.29 -0.24
CA ASN A 168 -21.08 -0.15 0.25
C ASN A 168 -20.75 1.20 -0.42
N TRP A 169 -20.22 1.20 -1.64
CA TRP A 169 -20.23 2.38 -2.47
C TRP A 169 -21.68 2.82 -2.74
N ILE A 170 -21.90 4.13 -2.99
CA ILE A 170 -23.23 4.79 -3.05
C ILE A 170 -24.30 4.00 -3.81
N ASN A 171 -23.96 3.37 -4.93
CA ASN A 171 -24.88 2.61 -5.77
C ASN A 171 -24.41 1.17 -6.06
N GLY A 172 -23.56 0.59 -5.22
CA GLY A 172 -23.07 -0.78 -5.44
C GLY A 172 -21.68 -1.03 -4.87
N THR A 173 -20.84 -1.70 -5.61
CA THR A 173 -19.44 -1.97 -5.26
C THR A 173 -18.53 -1.33 -6.30
N LEU A 174 -17.70 -0.39 -5.88
CA LEU A 174 -16.66 0.14 -6.74
C LEU A 174 -15.51 -0.88 -6.84
N LYS A 175 -14.88 -0.97 -8.01
CA LYS A 175 -13.85 -1.98 -8.30
C LYS A 175 -12.60 -1.34 -8.91
N PRO A 176 -11.89 -0.47 -8.16
CA PRO A 176 -10.65 0.11 -8.64
C PRO A 176 -9.61 -0.95 -8.93
N TYR A 177 -8.81 -0.72 -9.97
CA TYR A 177 -7.65 -1.56 -10.26
C TYR A 177 -6.49 -0.72 -10.77
N GLY A 178 -5.28 -1.19 -10.53
CA GLY A 178 -4.13 -0.43 -10.94
C GLY A 178 -2.81 -1.16 -10.78
N ALA A 179 -1.76 -0.43 -11.10
CA ALA A 179 -0.41 -0.93 -10.99
C ALA A 179 0.49 0.11 -10.31
N SER A 180 1.52 -0.41 -9.64
CA SER A 180 2.50 0.39 -8.92
C SER A 180 3.92 -0.07 -9.23
N VAL A 181 4.86 0.85 -9.10
CA VAL A 181 6.30 0.58 -9.11
C VAL A 181 6.91 1.20 -7.87
N GLY A 182 7.95 0.60 -7.31
CA GLY A 182 8.48 1.08 -6.06
C GLY A 182 9.94 0.75 -5.79
N ILE A 183 10.46 1.39 -4.75
CA ILE A 183 11.79 1.12 -4.21
C ILE A 183 11.71 1.14 -2.69
N ALA A 184 12.40 0.20 -2.06
CA ALA A 184 12.43 0.08 -0.61
C ALA A 184 13.82 -0.20 -0.07
N TYR A 185 13.97 0.07 1.20
CA TYR A 185 15.18 -0.18 1.96
C TYR A 185 14.88 -1.21 3.06
N LYS A 186 15.71 -2.24 3.14
CA LYS A 186 15.67 -3.23 4.21
C LYS A 186 16.32 -2.63 5.46
N ILE A 187 15.53 -2.48 6.52
CA ILE A 187 15.93 -1.85 7.77
C ILE A 187 16.73 -2.84 8.62
N PHE A 188 16.24 -4.08 8.78
CA PHE A 188 16.91 -5.18 9.48
C PHE A 188 16.52 -6.55 8.92
#